data_578897bf4562607081130c1476dd209f
#
_entry.id   578897bf4562607081130c1476dd209f
#
_cell.length_a   1.000
_cell.length_b   1.000
_cell.length_c   1.000
_cell.angle_alpha   90.00
_cell.angle_beta   90.00
_cell.angle_gamma   90.00
#
_symmetry.space_group_name_H-M   'P 1'
#
loop_
_entity.id
_entity.type
_entity.pdbx_description
1 polymer ?
#
loop_
_entity_poly.entity_id
_entity_poly.type
_entity_poly.pdbx_seq_one_letter_code
_entity_poly.pdbx_strand_id
1 'polypeptide(L)'
;MNNNKRYETRNTRNETQNVNSKSQGKKNRFFKILNRFWRKIQFWKPTKYQELLGFREDNTKLYDIAFIHSSMSQRDKKGRLLNNERLEFLGDAVLETVMSEMVYKYYPNQKEGFLSSTRALLVRRKTTNELGEKMGLRNYVVMRKGNNNFSNITGNLFEALVGAVYL
;
A
#
# COMPACT_ATOMS: atom_id res chain seq x y z
N MET A 1 28.80 66.76 -33.74
CA MET A 1 27.78 65.76 -34.00
C MET A 1 28.36 64.36 -33.77
N ASN A 2 28.59 63.88 -32.53
CA ASN A 2 28.97 62.45 -32.38
C ASN A 2 28.88 61.86 -30.92
N ASN A 3 28.32 62.61 -29.98
CA ASN A 3 28.23 62.06 -28.57
C ASN A 3 26.90 61.40 -28.24
N ASN A 4 25.80 61.71 -28.90
CA ASN A 4 24.48 61.11 -28.59
C ASN A 4 24.34 59.66 -29.04
N LYS A 5 24.95 59.21 -30.11
CA LYS A 5 24.86 57.80 -30.57
C LYS A 5 25.58 56.81 -29.65
N ARG A 6 26.56 57.28 -28.85
CA ARG A 6 27.29 56.37 -27.91
C ARG A 6 26.55 56.10 -26.60
N TYR A 7 25.67 57.00 -26.20
CA TYR A 7 24.83 56.78 -24.98
C TYR A 7 23.62 55.87 -25.26
N GLU A 8 23.01 55.95 -26.43
CA GLU A 8 21.88 55.10 -26.81
C GLU A 8 22.29 53.62 -26.97
N THR A 9 23.44 53.34 -27.56
CA THR A 9 23.95 51.98 -27.72
C THR A 9 24.39 51.32 -26.41
N ARG A 10 24.75 52.11 -25.38
CA ARG A 10 25.11 51.61 -24.07
C ARG A 10 23.87 51.24 -23.23
N ASN A 11 22.80 52.02 -23.32
CA ASN A 11 21.56 51.75 -22.61
C ASN A 11 20.84 50.52 -23.15
N THR A 12 20.72 50.33 -24.45
CA THR A 12 20.11 49.16 -25.06
C THR A 12 20.88 47.87 -24.76
N ARG A 13 22.23 47.93 -24.62
CA ARG A 13 23.05 46.78 -24.28
C ARG A 13 22.88 46.35 -22.81
N ASN A 14 22.68 47.30 -21.90
CA ASN A 14 22.41 47.01 -20.48
C ASN A 14 21.01 46.49 -20.24
N GLU A 15 20.00 46.97 -20.99
CA GLU A 15 18.64 46.46 -20.91
C GLU A 15 18.51 45.04 -21.44
N THR A 16 19.15 44.72 -22.57
CA THR A 16 19.16 43.34 -23.11
C THR A 16 19.92 42.36 -22.22
N GLN A 17 21.00 42.77 -21.56
CA GLN A 17 21.69 41.92 -20.57
C GLN A 17 20.87 41.68 -19.31
N ASN A 18 20.11 42.68 -18.86
CA ASN A 18 19.26 42.57 -17.66
C ASN A 18 18.01 41.69 -17.92
N VAL A 19 17.44 41.73 -19.11
CA VAL A 19 16.33 40.85 -19.52
C VAL A 19 16.80 39.41 -19.66
N ASN A 20 17.98 39.16 -20.23
CA ASN A 20 18.55 37.82 -20.37
C ASN A 20 18.92 37.18 -19.01
N SER A 21 19.48 37.98 -18.08
CA SER A 21 19.81 37.47 -16.73
C SER A 21 18.56 37.13 -15.92
N LYS A 22 17.48 37.91 -16.02
CA LYS A 22 16.19 37.62 -15.38
C LYS A 22 15.49 36.38 -15.98
N SER A 23 15.60 36.15 -17.29
CA SER A 23 15.03 34.97 -17.96
C SER A 23 15.80 33.69 -17.62
N GLN A 24 17.14 33.78 -17.53
CA GLN A 24 17.96 32.65 -17.07
C GLN A 24 17.74 32.30 -15.59
N GLY A 25 17.55 33.29 -14.73
CA GLY A 25 17.21 33.07 -13.33
C GLY A 25 15.87 32.37 -13.14
N LYS A 26 14.85 32.71 -13.95
CA LYS A 26 13.55 32.03 -13.96
C LYS A 26 13.65 30.58 -14.47
N LYS A 27 14.41 30.36 -15.57
CA LYS A 27 14.68 29.01 -16.10
C LYS A 27 15.38 28.11 -15.04
N ASN A 28 16.43 28.64 -14.40
CA ASN A 28 17.15 27.89 -13.36
C ASN A 28 16.29 27.57 -12.13
N ARG A 29 15.38 28.47 -11.76
CA ARG A 29 14.43 28.22 -10.65
C ARG A 29 13.40 27.15 -11.02
N PHE A 30 12.89 27.16 -12.23
CA PHE A 30 11.97 26.17 -12.77
C PHE A 30 12.64 24.78 -12.85
N PHE A 31 13.88 24.69 -13.37
CA PHE A 31 14.65 23.44 -13.39
C PHE A 31 14.96 22.90 -11.99
N LYS A 32 15.23 23.75 -11.00
CA LYS A 32 15.41 23.33 -9.61
C LYS A 32 14.12 22.76 -9.02
N ILE A 33 12.97 23.35 -9.31
CA ILE A 33 11.66 22.86 -8.87
C ILE A 33 11.33 21.53 -9.56
N LEU A 34 11.53 21.42 -10.86
CA LEU A 34 11.37 20.17 -11.63
C LEU A 34 12.27 19.07 -11.10
N ASN A 35 13.57 19.33 -10.88
CA ASN A 35 14.50 18.35 -10.33
C ASN A 35 14.12 17.92 -8.92
N ARG A 36 13.58 18.82 -8.09
CA ARG A 36 13.07 18.49 -6.75
C ARG A 36 11.81 17.63 -6.84
N PHE A 37 10.96 17.86 -7.82
CA PHE A 37 9.77 17.07 -8.10
C PHE A 37 10.13 15.68 -8.66
N TRP A 38 11.04 15.62 -9.65
CA TRP A 38 11.57 14.38 -10.22
C TRP A 38 12.30 13.52 -9.17
N ARG A 39 13.08 14.15 -8.28
CA ARG A 39 13.70 13.43 -7.17
C ARG A 39 12.66 12.83 -6.21
N LYS A 40 11.56 13.52 -5.92
CA LYS A 40 10.46 12.95 -5.12
C LYS A 40 9.78 11.76 -5.82
N ILE A 41 9.56 11.85 -7.14
CA ILE A 41 8.98 10.74 -7.91
C ILE A 41 9.95 9.55 -7.98
N GLN A 42 11.24 9.79 -8.18
CA GLN A 42 12.26 8.72 -8.23
C GLN A 42 12.51 8.04 -6.87
N PHE A 43 12.18 8.71 -5.76
CA PHE A 43 12.23 8.13 -4.41
C PHE A 43 10.98 7.33 -4.04
N TRP A 44 9.94 7.36 -4.86
CA TRP A 44 8.72 6.60 -4.61
C TRP A 44 8.85 5.18 -5.15
N LYS A 45 9.71 4.39 -4.51
CA LYS A 45 9.69 2.94 -4.76
C LYS A 45 8.41 2.38 -4.16
N PRO A 46 7.65 1.58 -4.93
CA PRO A 46 6.50 0.88 -4.37
C PRO A 46 6.97 0.01 -3.19
N THR A 47 6.17 -0.05 -2.15
CA THR A 47 6.42 -0.96 -1.03
C THR A 47 6.12 -2.39 -1.46
N LYS A 48 6.63 -3.37 -0.70
CA LYS A 48 6.53 -4.79 -1.04
C LYS A 48 5.08 -5.25 -1.28
N TYR A 49 4.12 -4.66 -0.57
CA TYR A 49 2.72 -5.08 -0.60
C TYR A 49 1.80 -4.06 -1.27
N GLN A 50 2.32 -2.95 -1.76
CA GLN A 50 1.51 -1.88 -2.34
C GLN A 50 0.69 -2.34 -3.57
N GLU A 51 1.24 -3.20 -4.39
CA GLU A 51 0.52 -3.75 -5.55
C GLU A 51 -0.64 -4.66 -5.12
N LEU A 52 -0.41 -5.49 -4.09
CA LEU A 52 -1.41 -6.37 -3.51
C LEU A 52 -2.54 -5.59 -2.81
N LEU A 53 -2.17 -4.55 -2.06
CA LEU A 53 -3.09 -3.80 -1.20
C LEU A 53 -3.83 -2.68 -1.95
N GLY A 54 -3.27 -2.16 -3.06
CA GLY A 54 -3.75 -0.96 -3.74
C GLY A 54 -3.43 0.35 -3.01
N PHE A 55 -2.77 0.29 -1.85
CA PHE A 55 -2.30 1.44 -1.07
C PHE A 55 -0.92 1.15 -0.49
N ARG A 56 -0.25 2.21 0.02
CA ARG A 56 1.05 2.08 0.68
C ARG A 56 0.85 1.72 2.15
N GLU A 57 1.44 0.63 2.57
CA GLU A 57 1.46 0.22 3.97
C GLU A 57 2.45 1.06 4.80
N ASP A 58 2.05 1.44 6.02
CA ASP A 58 2.90 2.20 6.96
C ASP A 58 3.84 1.28 7.75
N ASN A 59 3.47 0.01 7.95
CA ASN A 59 4.21 -0.95 8.75
C ASN A 59 4.42 -2.27 8.01
N THR A 60 5.37 -2.31 7.07
CA THR A 60 5.72 -3.50 6.29
C THR A 60 5.97 -4.75 7.15
N LYS A 61 6.51 -4.60 8.36
CA LYS A 61 6.78 -5.74 9.26
C LYS A 61 5.52 -6.46 9.70
N LEU A 62 4.42 -5.75 9.85
CA LEU A 62 3.14 -6.35 10.23
C LEU A 62 2.63 -7.27 9.11
N TYR A 63 2.74 -6.80 7.86
CA TYR A 63 2.37 -7.59 6.69
C TYR A 63 3.35 -8.75 6.45
N ASP A 64 4.65 -8.57 6.73
CA ASP A 64 5.61 -9.70 6.70
C ASP A 64 5.15 -10.81 7.65
N ILE A 65 4.71 -10.49 8.87
CA ILE A 65 4.20 -11.47 9.85
C ILE A 65 2.93 -12.16 9.34
N ALA A 66 2.02 -11.43 8.67
CA ALA A 66 0.80 -12.00 8.11
C ALA A 66 1.08 -13.12 7.09
N PHE A 67 2.23 -13.09 6.44
CA PHE A 67 2.64 -14.09 5.46
C PHE A 67 3.60 -15.17 6.01
N ILE A 68 3.96 -15.16 7.31
CA ILE A 68 4.76 -16.21 7.92
C ILE A 68 3.83 -17.32 8.44
N HIS A 69 3.91 -18.50 7.81
CA HIS A 69 3.16 -19.68 8.27
C HIS A 69 3.72 -20.22 9.58
N SER A 70 2.86 -20.78 10.44
CA SER A 70 3.23 -21.36 11.75
C SER A 70 4.34 -22.42 11.69
N SER A 71 4.49 -23.12 10.56
CA SER A 71 5.56 -24.10 10.35
C SER A 71 6.97 -23.52 10.42
N MET A 72 7.14 -22.20 10.30
CA MET A 72 8.47 -21.54 10.37
C MET A 72 9.04 -21.51 11.79
N SER A 73 8.22 -21.58 12.83
CA SER A 73 8.63 -21.58 14.25
C SER A 73 9.59 -20.43 14.62
N GLN A 74 9.50 -19.29 13.91
CA GLN A 74 10.35 -18.11 14.17
C GLN A 74 9.91 -17.43 15.47
N ARG A 75 10.92 -16.89 16.21
CA ARG A 75 10.68 -16.14 17.44
C ARG A 75 11.34 -14.78 17.39
N ASP A 76 10.72 -13.79 18.01
CA ASP A 76 11.32 -12.49 18.22
C ASP A 76 12.35 -12.49 19.36
N LYS A 77 13.00 -11.34 19.60
CA LYS A 77 14.00 -11.19 20.68
C LYS A 77 13.42 -11.40 22.08
N LYS A 78 12.09 -11.38 22.24
CA LYS A 78 11.36 -11.63 23.50
C LYS A 78 10.81 -13.07 23.57
N GLY A 79 11.19 -13.95 22.63
CA GLY A 79 10.72 -15.33 22.59
C GLY A 79 9.31 -15.56 22.05
N ARG A 80 8.61 -14.51 21.58
CA ARG A 80 7.25 -14.63 21.03
C ARG A 80 7.30 -15.20 19.63
N LEU A 81 6.34 -16.09 19.31
CA LEU A 81 6.21 -16.64 17.95
C LEU A 81 5.91 -15.54 16.95
N LEU A 82 6.65 -15.54 15.85
CA LEU A 82 6.46 -14.67 14.69
C LEU A 82 5.82 -15.50 13.59
N ASN A 83 4.49 -15.56 13.58
CA ASN A 83 3.70 -16.20 12.55
C ASN A 83 2.34 -15.49 12.39
N ASN A 84 1.56 -15.92 11.42
CA ASN A 84 0.29 -15.30 11.07
C ASN A 84 -0.87 -15.59 12.04
N GLU A 85 -0.78 -16.59 12.93
CA GLU A 85 -1.90 -17.08 13.73
C GLU A 85 -2.61 -16.00 14.56
N ARG A 86 -1.84 -15.06 15.14
CA ARG A 86 -2.45 -13.98 15.94
C ARG A 86 -3.16 -12.95 15.07
N LEU A 87 -2.66 -12.68 13.86
CA LEU A 87 -3.29 -11.79 12.89
C LEU A 87 -4.52 -12.47 12.26
N GLU A 88 -4.44 -13.76 11.97
CA GLU A 88 -5.55 -14.60 11.54
C GLU A 88 -6.71 -14.53 12.54
N PHE A 89 -6.45 -14.78 13.83
CA PHE A 89 -7.45 -14.65 14.88
C PHE A 89 -8.14 -13.28 14.91
N LEU A 90 -7.36 -12.20 14.82
CA LEU A 90 -7.91 -10.84 14.80
C LEU A 90 -8.68 -10.58 13.52
N GLY A 91 -8.12 -10.98 12.39
CA GLY A 91 -8.70 -10.75 11.07
C GLY A 91 -10.02 -11.48 10.84
N ASP A 92 -10.16 -12.68 11.36
CA ASP A 92 -11.42 -13.43 11.36
C ASP A 92 -12.53 -12.62 12.04
N ALA A 93 -12.29 -12.13 13.26
CA ALA A 93 -13.25 -11.31 14.00
C ALA A 93 -13.60 -9.99 13.27
N VAL A 94 -12.60 -9.33 12.67
CA VAL A 94 -12.79 -8.11 11.88
C VAL A 94 -13.61 -8.41 10.62
N LEU A 95 -13.30 -9.49 9.93
CA LEU A 95 -14.02 -9.94 8.73
C LEU A 95 -15.49 -10.21 9.04
N GLU A 96 -15.79 -10.92 10.13
CA GLU A 96 -17.17 -11.15 10.57
C GLU A 96 -17.92 -9.86 10.83
N THR A 97 -17.28 -8.88 11.48
CA THR A 97 -17.88 -7.57 11.77
C THR A 97 -18.18 -6.79 10.49
N VAL A 98 -17.20 -6.71 9.59
CA VAL A 98 -17.34 -5.99 8.31
C VAL A 98 -18.41 -6.64 7.44
N MET A 99 -18.44 -7.97 7.36
CA MET A 99 -19.46 -8.70 6.61
C MET A 99 -20.85 -8.55 7.24
N SER A 100 -20.96 -8.49 8.57
CA SER A 100 -22.22 -8.21 9.25
C SER A 100 -22.76 -6.83 8.90
N GLU A 101 -21.91 -5.81 8.94
CA GLU A 101 -22.29 -4.44 8.54
C GLU A 101 -22.73 -4.40 7.07
N MET A 102 -21.98 -5.05 6.20
CA MET A 102 -22.27 -5.09 4.76
C MET A 102 -23.61 -5.77 4.49
N VAL A 103 -23.87 -6.95 5.05
CA VAL A 103 -25.13 -7.69 4.90
C VAL A 103 -26.29 -6.89 5.48
N TYR A 104 -26.13 -6.27 6.65
CA TYR A 104 -27.13 -5.41 7.28
C TYR A 104 -27.54 -4.24 6.36
N LYS A 105 -26.57 -3.57 5.74
CA LYS A 105 -26.82 -2.43 4.84
C LYS A 105 -27.43 -2.87 3.50
N TYR A 106 -26.99 -3.99 2.95
CA TYR A 106 -27.44 -4.47 1.64
C TYR A 106 -28.86 -5.06 1.66
N TYR A 107 -29.28 -5.60 2.82
CA TYR A 107 -30.56 -6.29 2.96
C TYR A 107 -31.42 -5.68 4.08
N PRO A 108 -31.82 -4.38 3.97
CA PRO A 108 -32.47 -3.65 5.05
C PRO A 108 -33.84 -4.24 5.47
N ASN A 109 -34.49 -5.01 4.59
CA ASN A 109 -35.83 -5.58 4.83
C ASN A 109 -35.78 -7.06 5.23
N GLN A 110 -34.58 -7.65 5.38
CA GLN A 110 -34.44 -9.06 5.74
C GLN A 110 -34.37 -9.25 7.25
N LYS A 111 -34.85 -10.41 7.70
CA LYS A 111 -34.82 -10.81 9.11
C LYS A 111 -33.41 -11.29 9.53
N GLU A 112 -33.17 -11.29 10.84
CA GLU A 112 -31.90 -11.69 11.44
C GLU A 112 -31.38 -13.05 10.93
N GLY A 113 -32.22 -14.08 10.86
CA GLY A 113 -31.81 -15.40 10.38
C GLY A 113 -31.27 -15.42 8.95
N PHE A 114 -31.83 -14.59 8.05
CA PHE A 114 -31.28 -14.40 6.69
C PHE A 114 -29.93 -13.70 6.74
N LEU A 115 -29.82 -12.64 7.55
CA LEU A 115 -28.55 -11.87 7.68
C LEU A 115 -27.44 -12.76 8.23
N SER A 116 -27.71 -13.53 9.28
CA SER A 116 -26.74 -14.45 9.88
C SER A 116 -26.30 -15.57 8.94
N SER A 117 -27.24 -16.20 8.23
CA SER A 117 -26.92 -17.25 7.25
C SER A 117 -26.12 -16.70 6.06
N THR A 118 -26.45 -15.52 5.58
CA THR A 118 -25.73 -14.85 4.48
C THR A 118 -24.31 -14.48 4.91
N ARG A 119 -24.12 -13.89 6.11
CA ARG A 119 -22.80 -13.64 6.66
C ARG A 119 -21.97 -14.92 6.73
N ALA A 120 -22.53 -15.99 7.32
CA ALA A 120 -21.83 -17.26 7.45
C ALA A 120 -21.35 -17.84 6.10
N LEU A 121 -22.09 -17.63 5.01
CA LEU A 121 -21.66 -18.00 3.67
C LEU A 121 -20.49 -17.16 3.16
N LEU A 122 -20.46 -15.88 3.49
CA LEU A 122 -19.42 -14.95 3.05
C LEU A 122 -18.08 -15.18 3.76
N VAL A 123 -18.13 -15.49 5.07
CA VAL A 123 -16.91 -15.68 5.88
C VAL A 123 -16.46 -17.13 5.99
N ARG A 124 -17.20 -18.07 5.39
CA ARG A 124 -16.81 -19.48 5.46
C ARG A 124 -15.44 -19.73 4.83
N ARG A 125 -14.71 -20.72 5.35
CA ARG A 125 -13.37 -21.12 4.90
C ARG A 125 -13.23 -21.31 3.38
N LYS A 126 -14.24 -21.85 2.72
CA LYS A 126 -14.24 -21.98 1.25
C LYS A 126 -14.14 -20.63 0.58
N THR A 127 -14.91 -19.66 1.02
CA THR A 127 -14.93 -18.30 0.44
C THR A 127 -13.61 -17.55 0.69
N THR A 128 -13.09 -17.61 1.92
CA THR A 128 -11.81 -16.96 2.27
C THR A 128 -10.64 -17.59 1.51
N ASN A 129 -10.63 -18.93 1.32
CA ASN A 129 -9.64 -19.60 0.47
C ASN A 129 -9.72 -19.16 -0.99
N GLU A 130 -10.92 -19.11 -1.58
CA GLU A 130 -11.11 -18.68 -2.97
C GLU A 130 -10.66 -17.23 -3.18
N LEU A 131 -10.92 -16.34 -2.21
CA LEU A 131 -10.45 -14.96 -2.24
C LEU A 131 -8.93 -14.88 -2.15
N GLY A 132 -8.34 -15.60 -1.21
CA GLY A 132 -6.89 -15.67 -1.04
C GLY A 132 -6.16 -16.18 -2.29
N GLU A 133 -6.72 -17.19 -2.98
CA GLU A 133 -6.17 -17.68 -4.25
C GLU A 133 -6.31 -16.63 -5.36
N LYS A 134 -7.47 -16.00 -5.51
CA LYS A 134 -7.69 -14.93 -6.51
C LYS A 134 -6.77 -13.73 -6.33
N MET A 135 -6.45 -13.39 -5.07
CA MET A 135 -5.49 -12.33 -4.73
C MET A 135 -4.03 -12.78 -4.90
N GLY A 136 -3.77 -14.05 -5.20
CA GLY A 136 -2.41 -14.56 -5.35
C GLY A 136 -1.61 -14.59 -4.05
N LEU A 137 -2.26 -14.68 -2.87
CA LEU A 137 -1.61 -14.61 -1.56
C LEU A 137 -0.58 -15.72 -1.35
N ARG A 138 -0.74 -16.85 -2.03
CA ARG A 138 0.22 -17.96 -2.03
C ARG A 138 1.63 -17.54 -2.46
N ASN A 139 1.76 -16.51 -3.31
CA ASN A 139 3.06 -16.03 -3.78
C ASN A 139 3.87 -15.29 -2.69
N TYR A 140 3.21 -14.89 -1.61
CA TYR A 140 3.82 -14.15 -0.51
C TYR A 140 4.15 -15.04 0.69
N VAL A 141 3.61 -16.27 0.78
CA VAL A 141 3.74 -17.13 1.95
C VAL A 141 5.20 -17.55 2.18
N VAL A 142 5.63 -17.44 3.43
CA VAL A 142 6.90 -17.96 3.93
C VAL A 142 6.61 -19.18 4.80
N MET A 143 7.00 -20.37 4.32
CA MET A 143 6.73 -21.63 5.00
C MET A 143 7.91 -22.59 4.88
N ARG A 144 7.95 -23.59 5.77
CA ARG A 144 9.01 -24.62 5.76
C ARG A 144 8.89 -25.49 4.51
N LYS A 145 10.01 -25.75 3.84
CA LYS A 145 10.09 -26.68 2.70
C LYS A 145 9.59 -28.08 3.12
N GLY A 146 8.80 -28.71 2.26
CA GLY A 146 8.25 -30.06 2.52
C GLY A 146 6.91 -30.07 3.27
N ASN A 147 6.37 -28.93 3.65
CA ASN A 147 5.00 -28.86 4.14
C ASN A 147 4.05 -28.78 2.95
N ASN A 148 3.42 -29.90 2.61
CA ASN A 148 2.51 -30.02 1.46
C ASN A 148 1.03 -29.79 1.83
N ASN A 149 0.73 -29.39 3.06
CA ASN A 149 -0.65 -29.16 3.49
C ASN A 149 -1.12 -27.75 3.11
N PHE A 150 -1.50 -27.60 1.84
CA PHE A 150 -1.88 -26.32 1.26
C PHE A 150 -3.39 -26.03 1.31
N SER A 151 -4.21 -26.97 1.80
CA SER A 151 -5.66 -26.94 1.58
C SER A 151 -6.40 -25.74 2.16
N ASN A 152 -5.81 -25.05 3.15
CA ASN A 152 -6.47 -23.91 3.83
C ASN A 152 -5.55 -22.69 4.01
N ILE A 153 -4.35 -22.72 3.44
CA ILE A 153 -3.33 -21.70 3.70
C ILE A 153 -3.80 -20.32 3.23
N THR A 154 -4.42 -20.24 2.07
CA THR A 154 -4.79 -18.95 1.48
C THR A 154 -5.91 -18.25 2.20
N GLY A 155 -6.84 -19.01 2.83
CA GLY A 155 -7.86 -18.44 3.72
C GLY A 155 -7.25 -17.86 4.98
N ASN A 156 -6.36 -18.60 5.64
CA ASN A 156 -5.64 -18.12 6.82
C ASN A 156 -4.78 -16.89 6.51
N LEU A 157 -4.12 -16.86 5.34
CA LEU A 157 -3.37 -15.68 4.88
C LEU A 157 -4.29 -14.49 4.61
N PHE A 158 -5.49 -14.74 4.05
CA PHE A 158 -6.47 -13.68 3.82
C PHE A 158 -6.96 -13.08 5.13
N GLU A 159 -7.33 -13.90 6.11
CA GLU A 159 -7.74 -13.46 7.43
C GLU A 159 -6.59 -12.71 8.14
N ALA A 160 -5.36 -13.24 8.09
CA ALA A 160 -4.19 -12.57 8.65
C ALA A 160 -3.90 -11.22 7.98
N LEU A 161 -4.10 -11.12 6.66
CA LEU A 161 -3.98 -9.87 5.91
C LEU A 161 -5.04 -8.85 6.35
N VAL A 162 -6.29 -9.28 6.53
CA VAL A 162 -7.37 -8.43 7.09
C VAL A 162 -6.98 -7.90 8.47
N GLY A 163 -6.44 -8.77 9.34
CA GLY A 163 -5.94 -8.38 10.65
C GLY A 163 -4.79 -7.36 10.59
N ALA A 164 -3.88 -7.51 9.61
CA ALA A 164 -2.78 -6.56 9.40
C ALA A 164 -3.26 -5.21 8.86
N VAL A 165 -4.28 -5.19 7.99
CA VAL A 165 -4.89 -3.96 7.46
C VAL A 165 -5.65 -3.21 8.55
N TYR A 166 -6.25 -3.93 9.48
CA TYR A 166 -7.01 -3.34 10.59
C TYR A 166 -6.12 -2.61 11.60
N LEU A 167 -4.89 -3.08 11.85
CA LEU A 167 -3.94 -2.50 12.83
C LEU A 167 -3.10 -1.37 12.24
#